data_9a95e5f0f2252cefee8f3b79c76c1443
#
_entry.id   9a95e5f0f2252cefee8f3b79c76c1443
#
_cell.length_a   1.000
_cell.length_b   1.000
_cell.length_c   1.000
_cell.angle_alpha   90.00
_cell.angle_beta   90.00
_cell.angle_gamma   90.00
#
_symmetry.space_group_name_H-M   'P 1'
#
loop_
_entity.id
_entity.type
_entity.pdbx_description
1 polymer ?
#
loop_
_entity_poly.entity_id
_entity_poly.type
_entity_poly.pdbx_seq_one_letter_code
_entity_poly.pdbx_strand_id
1 'polypeptide(L)'
;YDKTGLVTPEYTDPDTGYRYYGTRQFELLNTIRYLRVLDFPLAQIKAFLDNRDTDVIEEKLVHQKEVIARKQKELELISRKIDHRLEQLRDAMNSRLDVIQTVEIPESRVVWLRDSLHPKTYLDLENSIRKLVENQKESLVFMGKIGIGISKEQLSQKSFQDYDRIFLLLDQEDRYDGETETFPRQTCVTIRFCGSHREAPAYYQKLLAYIEEKKLCITGFSRETTLIDYGITNNTDKFVTEIQIPVNI
;
A
#
# COMPACT_ATOMS: atom_id res chain seq x y z
N TYR A 1 33.79 -14.34 -14.20
CA TYR A 1 33.80 -15.76 -13.78
C TYR A 1 35.14 -16.17 -13.25
N ASP A 2 36.25 -15.68 -13.81
CA ASP A 2 37.61 -15.95 -13.35
C ASP A 2 37.81 -15.44 -11.90
N LYS A 3 37.50 -14.17 -11.62
CA LYS A 3 37.57 -13.58 -10.26
C LYS A 3 36.71 -14.31 -9.21
N THR A 4 35.70 -15.03 -9.63
CA THR A 4 34.84 -15.83 -8.76
C THR A 4 35.23 -17.28 -8.66
N GLY A 5 36.30 -17.69 -9.39
CA GLY A 5 36.77 -19.06 -9.43
C GLY A 5 35.79 -20.06 -10.10
N LEU A 6 34.86 -19.57 -10.93
CA LEU A 6 33.96 -20.41 -11.70
C LEU A 6 34.62 -21.05 -12.92
N VAL A 7 35.48 -20.30 -13.59
CA VAL A 7 36.27 -20.76 -14.74
C VAL A 7 37.62 -20.07 -14.69
N THR A 8 38.69 -20.85 -14.66
CA THR A 8 40.07 -20.34 -14.74
C THR A 8 40.57 -20.51 -16.16
N PRO A 9 41.10 -19.47 -16.83
CA PRO A 9 41.63 -19.62 -18.19
C PRO A 9 42.78 -20.65 -18.22
N GLU A 10 42.87 -21.43 -19.30
CA GLU A 10 44.01 -22.36 -19.51
C GLU A 10 45.33 -21.61 -19.66
N TYR A 11 45.27 -20.44 -20.27
CA TYR A 11 46.43 -19.57 -20.46
C TYR A 11 46.02 -18.11 -20.40
N THR A 12 46.83 -17.31 -19.72
CA THR A 12 46.71 -15.85 -19.76
C THR A 12 48.01 -15.31 -20.32
N ASP A 13 47.93 -14.54 -21.40
CA ASP A 13 49.08 -13.92 -22.04
C ASP A 13 49.68 -12.88 -21.06
N PRO A 14 50.95 -13.04 -20.69
CA PRO A 14 51.58 -12.16 -19.70
C PRO A 14 51.80 -10.74 -20.22
N ASP A 15 51.90 -10.54 -21.53
CA ASP A 15 52.20 -9.24 -22.14
C ASP A 15 50.92 -8.44 -22.42
N THR A 16 49.85 -9.11 -22.81
CA THR A 16 48.58 -8.48 -23.23
C THR A 16 47.48 -8.63 -22.23
N GLY A 17 47.59 -9.57 -21.30
CA GLY A 17 46.51 -9.90 -20.33
C GLY A 17 45.34 -10.65 -20.96
N TYR A 18 45.41 -11.05 -22.25
CA TYR A 18 44.37 -11.83 -22.90
C TYR A 18 44.23 -13.23 -22.28
N ARG A 19 43.00 -13.68 -22.10
CA ARG A 19 42.69 -14.96 -21.50
C ARG A 19 42.22 -15.95 -22.57
N TYR A 20 42.80 -17.11 -22.58
CA TYR A 20 42.49 -18.18 -23.52
C TYR A 20 41.84 -19.35 -22.78
N TYR A 21 40.73 -19.85 -23.36
CA TYR A 21 39.91 -20.91 -22.81
C TYR A 21 39.87 -22.09 -23.77
N GLY A 22 40.11 -23.28 -23.27
CA GLY A 22 40.09 -24.49 -24.07
C GLY A 22 38.66 -24.98 -24.37
N THR A 23 38.54 -25.92 -25.32
CA THR A 23 37.27 -26.46 -25.78
C THR A 23 36.44 -27.12 -24.68
N ARG A 24 37.08 -27.77 -23.69
CA ARG A 24 36.40 -28.36 -22.53
C ARG A 24 35.80 -27.32 -21.62
N GLN A 25 36.37 -26.12 -21.58
CA GLN A 25 35.82 -25.01 -20.78
C GLN A 25 34.64 -24.33 -21.44
N PHE A 26 34.47 -24.55 -22.77
CA PHE A 26 33.31 -24.01 -23.50
C PHE A 26 32.00 -24.62 -23.03
N GLU A 27 31.92 -25.93 -22.78
CA GLU A 27 30.73 -26.57 -22.23
C GLU A 27 30.43 -26.05 -20.83
N LEU A 28 31.47 -25.85 -20.01
CA LEU A 28 31.33 -25.27 -18.68
C LEU A 28 30.74 -23.86 -18.71
N LEU A 29 31.27 -23.01 -19.61
CA LEU A 29 30.79 -21.64 -19.81
C LEU A 29 29.31 -21.63 -20.28
N ASN A 30 28.94 -22.55 -21.18
CA ASN A 30 27.54 -22.69 -21.61
C ASN A 30 26.63 -23.09 -20.46
N THR A 31 27.05 -24.03 -19.62
CA THR A 31 26.30 -24.43 -18.42
C THR A 31 26.12 -23.24 -17.47
N ILE A 32 27.17 -22.47 -17.21
CA ILE A 32 27.11 -21.27 -16.38
C ILE A 32 26.11 -20.26 -16.97
N ARG A 33 26.21 -20.00 -18.29
CA ARG A 33 25.28 -19.07 -18.95
C ARG A 33 23.84 -19.54 -18.87
N TYR A 34 23.59 -20.84 -19.10
CA TYR A 34 22.25 -21.41 -18.98
C TYR A 34 21.67 -21.26 -17.58
N LEU A 35 22.44 -21.61 -16.54
CA LEU A 35 21.98 -21.46 -15.15
C LEU A 35 21.77 -19.98 -14.77
N ARG A 36 22.57 -19.07 -15.31
CA ARG A 36 22.35 -17.63 -15.11
C ARG A 36 21.05 -17.12 -15.74
N VAL A 37 20.67 -17.62 -16.92
CA VAL A 37 19.38 -17.29 -17.55
C VAL A 37 18.23 -17.79 -16.69
N LEU A 38 18.39 -18.89 -15.96
CA LEU A 38 17.43 -19.39 -15.00
C LEU A 38 17.49 -18.69 -13.62
N ASP A 39 18.20 -17.55 -13.53
CA ASP A 39 18.32 -16.72 -12.32
C ASP A 39 19.05 -17.40 -11.15
N PHE A 40 19.94 -18.38 -11.43
CA PHE A 40 20.76 -18.97 -10.39
C PHE A 40 21.83 -17.99 -9.90
N PRO A 41 22.00 -17.80 -8.58
CA PRO A 41 23.14 -17.06 -8.01
C PRO A 41 24.48 -17.73 -8.34
N LEU A 42 25.54 -16.91 -8.55
CA LEU A 42 26.87 -17.45 -8.90
C LEU A 42 27.41 -18.45 -7.86
N ALA A 43 27.14 -18.24 -6.57
CA ALA A 43 27.55 -19.15 -5.51
C ALA A 43 26.91 -20.55 -5.65
N GLN A 44 25.64 -20.62 -6.04
CA GLN A 44 24.96 -21.89 -6.29
C GLN A 44 25.45 -22.58 -7.54
N ILE A 45 25.76 -21.81 -8.58
CA ILE A 45 26.38 -22.35 -9.80
C ILE A 45 27.75 -22.95 -9.48
N LYS A 46 28.58 -22.26 -8.68
CA LYS A 46 29.87 -22.77 -8.24
C LYS A 46 29.74 -24.08 -7.49
N ALA A 47 28.87 -24.13 -6.47
CA ALA A 47 28.62 -25.34 -5.69
C ALA A 47 28.14 -26.52 -6.54
N PHE A 48 27.34 -26.27 -7.60
CA PHE A 48 26.94 -27.29 -8.55
C PHE A 48 28.13 -27.76 -9.42
N LEU A 49 28.96 -26.83 -9.89
CA LEU A 49 30.09 -27.17 -10.77
C LEU A 49 31.19 -27.98 -10.04
N ASP A 50 31.32 -27.77 -8.73
CA ASP A 50 32.27 -28.52 -7.87
C ASP A 50 31.79 -29.96 -7.61
N ASN A 51 30.47 -30.23 -7.64
CA ASN A 51 29.88 -31.57 -7.46
C ASN A 51 28.74 -31.79 -8.47
N ARG A 52 29.11 -32.08 -9.72
CA ARG A 52 28.13 -32.30 -10.80
C ARG A 52 27.53 -33.67 -10.71
N ASP A 53 26.23 -33.69 -10.44
CA ASP A 53 25.43 -34.88 -10.41
C ASP A 53 24.03 -34.59 -10.97
N THR A 54 23.42 -35.57 -11.63
CA THR A 54 22.07 -35.44 -12.22
C THR A 54 21.01 -35.20 -11.17
N ASP A 55 21.09 -35.89 -10.05
CA ASP A 55 20.11 -35.75 -8.98
C ASP A 55 20.23 -34.39 -8.30
N VAL A 56 21.47 -33.89 -8.12
CA VAL A 56 21.75 -32.58 -7.56
C VAL A 56 21.23 -31.44 -8.45
N ILE A 57 21.39 -31.57 -9.78
CA ILE A 57 20.89 -30.53 -10.68
C ILE A 57 19.38 -30.54 -10.76
N GLU A 58 18.75 -31.74 -10.74
CA GLU A 58 17.27 -31.85 -10.72
C GLU A 58 16.68 -31.17 -9.48
N GLU A 59 17.21 -31.50 -8.28
CA GLU A 59 16.76 -30.86 -7.03
C GLU A 59 16.90 -29.34 -7.09
N LYS A 60 18.04 -28.83 -7.58
CA LYS A 60 18.26 -27.38 -7.71
C LYS A 60 17.32 -26.72 -8.71
N LEU A 61 17.00 -27.35 -9.82
CA LEU A 61 16.04 -26.85 -10.81
C LEU A 61 14.63 -26.83 -10.25
N VAL A 62 14.22 -27.87 -9.52
CA VAL A 62 12.91 -27.89 -8.82
C VAL A 62 12.83 -26.75 -7.80
N HIS A 63 13.83 -26.60 -6.96
CA HIS A 63 13.89 -25.52 -5.98
C HIS A 63 13.86 -24.13 -6.64
N GLN A 64 14.61 -23.92 -7.72
CA GLN A 64 14.61 -22.65 -8.44
C GLN A 64 13.25 -22.33 -9.05
N LYS A 65 12.53 -23.36 -9.56
CA LYS A 65 11.14 -23.21 -10.04
C LYS A 65 10.21 -22.70 -8.93
N GLU A 66 10.36 -23.22 -7.71
CA GLU A 66 9.58 -22.76 -6.55
C GLU A 66 9.90 -21.31 -6.17
N VAL A 67 11.18 -20.92 -6.20
CA VAL A 67 11.61 -19.53 -5.98
C VAL A 67 10.99 -18.60 -7.00
N ILE A 68 11.00 -18.97 -8.28
CA ILE A 68 10.39 -18.17 -9.35
C ILE A 68 8.88 -18.07 -9.15
N ALA A 69 8.20 -19.17 -8.80
CA ALA A 69 6.75 -19.14 -8.55
C ALA A 69 6.37 -18.22 -7.38
N ARG A 70 7.20 -18.16 -6.32
CA ARG A 70 6.98 -17.20 -5.23
C ARG A 70 7.15 -15.75 -5.71
N LYS A 71 8.23 -15.46 -6.45
CA LYS A 71 8.46 -14.11 -7.02
C LYS A 71 7.32 -13.68 -7.94
N GLN A 72 6.77 -14.58 -8.75
CA GLN A 72 5.62 -14.29 -9.60
C GLN A 72 4.41 -13.86 -8.78
N LYS A 73 4.08 -14.60 -7.71
CA LYS A 73 2.97 -14.25 -6.82
C LYS A 73 3.18 -12.90 -6.12
N GLU A 74 4.41 -12.60 -5.72
CA GLU A 74 4.76 -11.29 -5.13
C GLU A 74 4.55 -10.16 -6.14
N LEU A 75 5.03 -10.33 -7.37
CA LEU A 75 4.85 -9.33 -8.43
C LEU A 75 3.38 -9.15 -8.82
N GLU A 76 2.60 -10.21 -8.88
CA GLU A 76 1.15 -10.14 -9.12
C GLU A 76 0.43 -9.36 -8.01
N LEU A 77 0.83 -9.56 -6.74
CA LEU A 77 0.29 -8.81 -5.62
C LEU A 77 0.64 -7.32 -5.73
N ILE A 78 1.89 -7.01 -6.05
CA ILE A 78 2.36 -5.63 -6.25
C ILE A 78 1.58 -4.97 -7.40
N SER A 79 1.40 -5.68 -8.52
CA SER A 79 0.63 -5.18 -9.67
C SER A 79 -0.80 -4.81 -9.27
N ARG A 80 -1.51 -5.70 -8.55
CA ARG A 80 -2.86 -5.41 -8.05
C ARG A 80 -2.91 -4.21 -7.12
N LYS A 81 -1.91 -4.07 -6.21
CA LYS A 81 -1.81 -2.88 -5.35
C LYS A 81 -1.66 -1.60 -6.17
N ILE A 82 -0.85 -1.63 -7.22
CA ILE A 82 -0.66 -0.48 -8.12
C ILE A 82 -1.96 -0.14 -8.86
N ASP A 83 -2.63 -1.15 -9.43
CA ASP A 83 -3.88 -0.96 -10.16
C ASP A 83 -4.95 -0.32 -9.27
N HIS A 84 -5.13 -0.83 -8.06
CA HIS A 84 -6.05 -0.29 -7.06
C HIS A 84 -5.71 1.18 -6.73
N ARG A 85 -4.42 1.50 -6.54
CA ARG A 85 -3.99 2.88 -6.27
C ARG A 85 -4.25 3.82 -7.43
N LEU A 86 -4.05 3.35 -8.66
CA LEU A 86 -4.38 4.12 -9.87
C LEU A 86 -5.88 4.40 -9.96
N GLU A 87 -6.72 3.43 -9.63
CA GLU A 87 -8.17 3.60 -9.60
C GLU A 87 -8.59 4.63 -8.55
N GLN A 88 -8.10 4.51 -7.32
CA GLN A 88 -8.39 5.46 -6.23
C GLN A 88 -7.93 6.88 -6.58
N LEU A 89 -6.74 7.04 -7.15
CA LEU A 89 -6.22 8.34 -7.56
C LEU A 89 -7.08 8.96 -8.67
N ARG A 90 -7.44 8.18 -9.69
CA ARG A 90 -8.31 8.64 -10.78
C ARG A 90 -9.69 9.02 -10.29
N ASP A 91 -10.27 8.22 -9.38
CA ASP A 91 -11.56 8.53 -8.76
C ASP A 91 -11.49 9.85 -7.98
N ALA A 92 -10.47 10.06 -7.17
CA ALA A 92 -10.27 11.31 -6.43
C ALA A 92 -10.08 12.51 -7.38
N MET A 93 -9.24 12.37 -8.41
CA MET A 93 -8.98 13.46 -9.40
C MET A 93 -10.20 13.83 -10.23
N ASN A 94 -11.09 12.88 -10.53
CA ASN A 94 -12.30 13.09 -11.32
C ASN A 94 -13.53 13.36 -10.43
N SER A 95 -13.34 13.61 -9.15
CA SER A 95 -14.41 13.87 -8.20
C SER A 95 -15.25 15.09 -8.59
N ARG A 96 -16.55 14.98 -8.45
CA ARG A 96 -17.44 16.14 -8.46
C ARG A 96 -17.40 16.79 -7.09
N LEU A 97 -16.65 17.88 -6.98
CA LEU A 97 -16.50 18.60 -5.73
C LEU A 97 -17.76 19.40 -5.40
N ASP A 98 -17.97 19.64 -4.10
CA ASP A 98 -19.09 20.43 -3.54
C ASP A 98 -20.49 19.88 -3.85
N VAL A 99 -20.59 18.61 -4.23
CA VAL A 99 -21.88 17.93 -4.48
C VAL A 99 -22.17 16.94 -3.37
N ILE A 100 -23.30 17.12 -2.69
CA ILE A 100 -23.78 16.16 -1.67
C ILE A 100 -24.46 15.00 -2.40
N GLN A 101 -24.07 13.79 -2.02
CA GLN A 101 -24.62 12.54 -2.55
C GLN A 101 -25.02 11.61 -1.41
N THR A 102 -26.05 10.80 -1.65
CA THR A 102 -26.37 9.66 -0.79
C THR A 102 -25.94 8.40 -1.52
N VAL A 103 -24.97 7.69 -0.97
CA VAL A 103 -24.33 6.54 -1.60
C VAL A 103 -24.24 5.36 -0.66
N GLU A 104 -24.20 4.18 -1.20
CA GLU A 104 -23.93 2.97 -0.45
C GLU A 104 -22.41 2.73 -0.42
N ILE A 105 -21.85 2.76 0.79
CA ILE A 105 -20.42 2.49 1.01
C ILE A 105 -20.25 1.02 1.31
N PRO A 106 -19.38 0.30 0.57
CA PRO A 106 -19.14 -1.11 0.81
C PRO A 106 -18.46 -1.35 2.16
N GLU A 107 -18.51 -2.60 2.57
CA GLU A 107 -17.75 -3.08 3.73
C GLU A 107 -16.26 -2.80 3.57
N SER A 108 -15.60 -2.39 4.65
CA SER A 108 -14.16 -2.14 4.66
C SER A 108 -13.52 -2.54 5.99
N ARG A 109 -12.29 -3.06 5.91
CA ARG A 109 -11.49 -3.39 7.08
C ARG A 109 -10.82 -2.15 7.65
N VAL A 110 -10.78 -2.04 8.97
CA VAL A 110 -10.19 -0.90 9.66
C VAL A 110 -9.36 -1.31 10.86
N VAL A 111 -8.39 -0.48 11.17
CA VAL A 111 -7.64 -0.52 12.43
C VAL A 111 -7.91 0.78 13.17
N TRP A 112 -8.33 0.66 14.42
CA TRP A 112 -8.56 1.80 15.29
C TRP A 112 -7.28 2.22 16.01
N LEU A 113 -7.07 3.53 16.09
CA LEU A 113 -6.20 4.11 17.09
C LEU A 113 -6.99 4.27 18.39
N ARG A 114 -6.70 3.41 19.35
CA ARG A 114 -7.40 3.38 20.64
C ARG A 114 -6.83 4.37 21.66
N ASP A 115 -5.79 5.11 21.33
CA ASP A 115 -5.30 6.18 22.20
C ASP A 115 -6.33 7.33 22.18
N SER A 116 -6.75 7.74 23.37
CA SER A 116 -7.66 8.84 23.64
C SER A 116 -7.05 10.20 23.23
N LEU A 117 -6.80 10.34 21.93
CA LEU A 117 -6.24 11.55 21.36
C LEU A 117 -7.38 12.39 20.82
N HIS A 118 -7.64 13.47 21.52
CA HIS A 118 -8.21 14.65 20.89
C HIS A 118 -7.07 15.35 20.14
N PRO A 119 -6.83 15.06 18.85
CA PRO A 119 -5.75 15.68 18.12
C PRO A 119 -6.06 17.16 17.99
N LYS A 120 -5.37 17.97 18.78
CA LYS A 120 -5.51 19.42 18.73
C LYS A 120 -4.67 20.03 17.61
N THR A 121 -3.70 19.27 17.12
CA THR A 121 -2.79 19.70 16.06
C THR A 121 -2.53 18.59 15.06
N TYR A 122 -2.07 18.96 13.87
CA TYR A 122 -1.59 18.01 12.85
C TYR A 122 -0.47 17.09 13.37
N LEU A 123 0.40 17.62 14.26
CA LEU A 123 1.48 16.84 14.87
C LEU A 123 0.97 15.73 15.79
N ASP A 124 -0.15 15.94 16.47
CA ASP A 124 -0.76 14.93 17.34
C ASP A 124 -1.29 13.77 16.48
N LEU A 125 -1.90 14.11 15.35
CA LEU A 125 -2.38 13.13 14.36
C LEU A 125 -1.21 12.34 13.78
N GLU A 126 -0.12 13.00 13.37
CA GLU A 126 1.06 12.36 12.79
C GLU A 126 1.77 11.43 13.77
N ASN A 127 1.89 11.79 15.04
CA ASN A 127 2.43 10.93 16.09
C ASN A 127 1.58 9.67 16.29
N SER A 128 0.28 9.81 16.20
CA SER A 128 -0.65 8.69 16.33
C SER A 128 -0.56 7.73 15.14
N ILE A 129 -0.43 8.28 13.94
CA ILE A 129 -0.21 7.51 12.71
C ILE A 129 1.12 6.74 12.78
N ARG A 130 2.18 7.39 13.26
CA ARG A 130 3.50 6.76 13.41
C ARG A 130 3.43 5.53 14.31
N LYS A 131 2.73 5.58 15.42
CA LYS A 131 2.52 4.44 16.32
C LYS A 131 1.81 3.27 15.64
N LEU A 132 0.86 3.52 14.73
CA LEU A 132 0.16 2.49 13.97
C LEU A 132 1.08 1.69 13.04
N VAL A 133 2.06 2.38 12.44
CA VAL A 133 2.92 1.77 11.42
C VAL A 133 4.27 1.32 11.95
N GLU A 134 4.64 1.70 13.18
CA GLU A 134 5.97 1.49 13.74
C GLU A 134 6.38 0.00 13.82
N ASN A 135 5.41 -0.90 13.98
CA ASN A 135 5.61 -2.35 14.07
C ASN A 135 5.21 -3.11 12.80
N GLN A 136 4.84 -2.42 11.73
CA GLN A 136 4.39 -3.06 10.49
C GLN A 136 5.56 -3.26 9.52
N LYS A 137 5.62 -4.45 8.89
CA LYS A 137 6.65 -4.80 7.90
C LYS A 137 6.50 -4.05 6.58
N GLU A 138 5.29 -3.62 6.26
CA GLU A 138 4.96 -2.88 5.04
C GLU A 138 4.43 -1.50 5.40
N SER A 139 4.73 -0.48 4.59
CA SER A 139 4.08 0.82 4.74
C SER A 139 2.63 0.72 4.30
N LEU A 140 1.71 0.86 5.26
CA LEU A 140 0.26 0.79 5.03
C LEU A 140 -0.36 2.17 4.81
N VAL A 141 0.37 3.23 5.17
CA VAL A 141 -0.12 4.61 5.10
C VAL A 141 0.22 5.22 3.76
N PHE A 142 -0.76 5.27 2.88
CA PHE A 142 -0.65 5.93 1.59
C PHE A 142 -2.04 6.29 1.06
N MET A 143 -2.19 7.46 0.45
CA MET A 143 -3.40 7.92 -0.26
C MET A 143 -4.74 7.62 0.46
N GLY A 144 -5.18 8.54 1.30
CA GLY A 144 -6.53 8.49 1.85
C GLY A 144 -6.87 7.29 2.75
N LYS A 145 -5.87 6.58 3.26
CA LYS A 145 -6.10 5.45 4.18
C LYS A 145 -6.32 5.87 5.62
N ILE A 146 -5.76 6.99 6.01
CA ILE A 146 -5.99 7.54 7.35
C ILE A 146 -7.26 8.36 7.34
N GLY A 147 -8.16 8.01 8.22
CA GLY A 147 -9.38 8.76 8.46
C GLY A 147 -9.49 9.22 9.91
N ILE A 148 -10.16 10.32 10.06
CA ILE A 148 -10.59 10.86 11.35
C ILE A 148 -12.11 10.92 11.38
N GLY A 149 -12.68 10.97 12.57
CA GLY A 149 -14.12 10.97 12.70
C GLY A 149 -14.60 11.74 13.90
N ILE A 150 -15.86 12.16 13.81
CA ILE A 150 -16.60 12.85 14.85
C ILE A 150 -17.75 11.95 15.26
N SER A 151 -17.91 11.70 16.57
CA SER A 151 -19.02 10.89 17.09
C SER A 151 -20.38 11.51 16.79
N LYS A 152 -21.41 10.69 16.82
CA LYS A 152 -22.78 11.12 16.61
C LYS A 152 -23.20 12.20 17.61
N GLU A 153 -22.75 12.10 18.86
CA GLU A 153 -23.01 13.03 19.94
C GLU A 153 -22.44 14.42 19.63
N GLN A 154 -21.18 14.47 19.18
CA GLN A 154 -20.51 15.73 18.83
C GLN A 154 -21.06 16.33 17.52
N LEU A 155 -21.42 15.49 16.53
CA LEU A 155 -22.12 15.95 15.34
C LEU A 155 -23.44 16.65 15.70
N SER A 156 -24.19 16.09 16.67
CA SER A 156 -25.44 16.69 17.15
C SER A 156 -25.22 18.02 17.87
N GLN A 157 -24.07 18.18 18.52
CA GLN A 157 -23.68 19.43 19.19
C GLN A 157 -23.02 20.43 18.23
N LYS A 158 -22.83 20.06 16.96
CA LYS A 158 -22.15 20.86 15.92
C LYS A 158 -20.70 21.20 16.28
N SER A 159 -20.04 20.31 17.03
CA SER A 159 -18.61 20.44 17.36
C SER A 159 -17.78 19.73 16.28
N PHE A 160 -17.37 20.48 15.26
CA PHE A 160 -16.73 19.91 14.07
C PHE A 160 -15.19 20.00 14.09
N GLN A 161 -14.59 20.39 15.17
CA GLN A 161 -13.14 20.46 15.34
C GLN A 161 -12.64 19.45 16.37
N ASP A 162 -13.54 18.79 17.08
CA ASP A 162 -13.20 17.83 18.12
C ASP A 162 -13.30 16.41 17.58
N TYR A 163 -12.25 15.96 16.91
CA TYR A 163 -12.15 14.59 16.42
C TYR A 163 -11.90 13.64 17.60
N ASP A 164 -12.73 12.64 17.75
CA ASP A 164 -12.62 11.64 18.79
C ASP A 164 -12.26 10.24 18.27
N ARG A 165 -12.07 10.14 16.95
CA ARG A 165 -11.74 8.87 16.28
C ARG A 165 -10.67 9.04 15.23
N ILE A 166 -9.72 8.10 15.23
CA ILE A 166 -8.71 7.97 14.19
C ILE A 166 -8.69 6.51 13.76
N PHE A 167 -8.67 6.26 12.47
CA PHE A 167 -8.65 4.92 11.92
C PHE A 167 -7.76 4.82 10.68
N LEU A 168 -7.29 3.60 10.40
CA LEU A 168 -6.60 3.23 9.18
C LEU A 168 -7.49 2.29 8.38
N LEU A 169 -7.82 2.64 7.15
CA LEU A 169 -8.49 1.77 6.18
C LEU A 169 -7.49 0.77 5.60
N LEU A 170 -7.87 -0.49 5.57
CA LEU A 170 -7.07 -1.55 4.97
C LEU A 170 -7.73 -2.03 3.69
N ASP A 171 -6.95 -2.08 2.61
CA ASP A 171 -7.37 -2.76 1.38
C ASP A 171 -7.34 -4.28 1.58
N GLN A 172 -7.94 -5.02 0.65
CA GLN A 172 -7.96 -6.49 0.72
C GLN A 172 -6.56 -7.10 0.67
N GLU A 173 -5.65 -6.46 -0.05
CA GLU A 173 -4.26 -6.89 -0.23
C GLU A 173 -3.35 -6.51 0.94
N ASP A 174 -3.80 -5.66 1.85
CA ASP A 174 -2.97 -5.21 2.97
C ASP A 174 -2.86 -6.29 4.04
N ARG A 175 -1.62 -6.56 4.42
CA ARG A 175 -1.31 -7.42 5.56
C ARG A 175 -1.12 -6.57 6.80
N TYR A 176 -1.89 -6.87 7.82
CA TYR A 176 -1.78 -6.19 9.11
C TYR A 176 -1.65 -7.23 10.22
N ASP A 177 -0.57 -7.13 11.00
CA ASP A 177 -0.25 -8.05 12.10
C ASP A 177 -0.89 -7.55 13.42
N GLY A 178 -2.22 -7.41 13.45
CA GLY A 178 -2.95 -6.92 14.62
C GLY A 178 -4.46 -7.14 14.51
N GLU A 179 -5.19 -6.67 15.51
CA GLU A 179 -6.65 -6.72 15.50
C GLU A 179 -7.21 -5.77 14.45
N THR A 180 -8.16 -6.24 13.69
CA THR A 180 -8.91 -5.44 12.71
C THR A 180 -10.39 -5.52 13.01
N GLU A 181 -11.09 -4.43 12.73
CA GLU A 181 -12.54 -4.38 12.76
C GLU A 181 -13.08 -4.16 11.35
N THR A 182 -14.41 -4.30 11.22
CA THR A 182 -15.08 -4.11 9.94
C THR A 182 -16.07 -2.95 10.04
N PHE A 183 -15.94 -1.96 9.16
CA PHE A 183 -17.04 -1.07 8.86
C PHE A 183 -18.05 -1.84 8.01
N PRO A 184 -19.27 -2.04 8.46
CA PRO A 184 -20.27 -2.73 7.67
C PRO A 184 -20.67 -1.91 6.44
N ARG A 185 -21.21 -2.59 5.44
CA ARG A 185 -21.88 -1.95 4.32
C ARG A 185 -23.02 -1.05 4.84
N GLN A 186 -23.06 0.21 4.44
CA GLN A 186 -24.02 1.18 4.95
C GLN A 186 -24.26 2.34 3.98
N THR A 187 -25.44 2.94 4.07
CA THR A 187 -25.75 4.16 3.34
C THR A 187 -25.13 5.36 4.06
N CYS A 188 -24.42 6.20 3.29
CA CYS A 188 -23.84 7.43 3.80
C CYS A 188 -24.26 8.64 2.97
N VAL A 189 -24.45 9.77 3.63
CA VAL A 189 -24.43 11.08 2.97
C VAL A 189 -22.98 11.52 2.89
N THR A 190 -22.51 11.87 1.70
CA THR A 190 -21.11 12.20 1.44
C THR A 190 -20.95 13.48 0.64
N ILE A 191 -19.82 14.13 0.83
CA ILE A 191 -19.36 15.26 0.03
C ILE A 191 -17.85 15.17 -0.16
N ARG A 192 -17.38 15.47 -1.37
CA ARG A 192 -15.96 15.68 -1.63
C ARG A 192 -15.74 17.18 -1.91
N PHE A 193 -14.63 17.70 -1.40
CA PHE A 193 -14.30 19.12 -1.54
C PHE A 193 -12.79 19.32 -1.72
N CYS A 194 -12.45 20.47 -2.31
CA CYS A 194 -11.05 20.90 -2.37
C CYS A 194 -10.63 21.48 -1.03
N GLY A 195 -9.56 20.93 -0.45
CA GLY A 195 -9.05 21.37 0.83
C GLY A 195 -8.70 20.20 1.75
N SER A 196 -8.41 20.54 2.99
CA SER A 196 -7.99 19.63 4.05
C SER A 196 -9.00 19.63 5.21
N HIS A 197 -8.63 19.01 6.31
CA HIS A 197 -9.40 19.03 7.57
C HIS A 197 -9.74 20.44 8.10
N ARG A 198 -9.01 21.48 7.67
CA ARG A 198 -9.26 22.86 8.10
C ARG A 198 -10.56 23.41 7.53
N GLU A 199 -10.89 23.03 6.32
CA GLU A 199 -12.06 23.46 5.58
C GLU A 199 -13.29 22.60 5.92
N ALA A 200 -13.10 21.42 6.50
CA ALA A 200 -14.13 20.42 6.79
C ALA A 200 -15.33 20.95 7.62
N PRO A 201 -15.16 21.83 8.63
CA PRO A 201 -16.30 22.31 9.43
C PRO A 201 -17.44 22.92 8.61
N ALA A 202 -17.12 23.66 7.54
CA ALA A 202 -18.13 24.26 6.65
C ALA A 202 -18.90 23.18 5.88
N TYR A 203 -18.24 22.08 5.55
CA TYR A 203 -18.85 20.96 4.82
C TYR A 203 -19.67 20.07 5.75
N TYR A 204 -19.28 19.89 7.00
CA TYR A 204 -20.12 19.25 8.01
C TYR A 204 -21.44 19.98 8.19
N GLN A 205 -21.44 21.33 8.23
CA GLN A 205 -22.66 22.13 8.32
C GLN A 205 -23.59 21.89 7.13
N LYS A 206 -23.04 21.84 5.89
CA LYS A 206 -23.80 21.54 4.69
C LYS A 206 -24.42 20.14 4.74
N LEU A 207 -23.64 19.14 5.17
CA LEU A 207 -24.10 17.75 5.27
C LEU A 207 -25.22 17.60 6.31
N LEU A 208 -25.09 18.21 7.49
CA LEU A 208 -26.09 18.16 8.53
C LEU A 208 -27.39 18.86 8.11
N ALA A 209 -27.30 20.01 7.44
CA ALA A 209 -28.46 20.69 6.89
C ALA A 209 -29.21 19.82 5.85
N TYR A 210 -28.48 19.13 4.98
CA TYR A 210 -29.04 18.20 4.01
C TYR A 210 -29.71 16.99 4.70
N ILE A 211 -29.07 16.40 5.71
CA ILE A 211 -29.58 15.27 6.49
C ILE A 211 -30.90 15.67 7.18
N GLU A 212 -30.94 16.87 7.76
CA GLU A 212 -32.14 17.41 8.40
C GLU A 212 -33.27 17.67 7.38
N GLU A 213 -32.97 18.31 6.24
CA GLU A 213 -33.93 18.54 5.14
C GLU A 213 -34.56 17.24 4.64
N LYS A 214 -33.74 16.22 4.45
CA LYS A 214 -34.17 14.89 3.98
C LYS A 214 -34.75 14.00 5.05
N LYS A 215 -34.80 14.47 6.32
CA LYS A 215 -35.28 13.72 7.49
C LYS A 215 -34.56 12.38 7.69
N LEU A 216 -33.27 12.31 7.39
CA LEU A 216 -32.44 11.13 7.58
C LEU A 216 -31.98 11.05 9.04
N CYS A 217 -31.74 9.82 9.53
CA CYS A 217 -31.24 9.60 10.88
C CYS A 217 -29.76 9.21 10.84
N ILE A 218 -28.88 9.95 11.54
CA ILE A 218 -27.46 9.60 11.69
C ILE A 218 -27.35 8.33 12.54
N THR A 219 -26.65 7.32 12.03
CA THR A 219 -26.52 6.00 12.66
C THR A 219 -25.17 5.75 13.32
N GLY A 220 -24.15 6.57 13.03
CA GLY A 220 -22.81 6.39 13.56
C GLY A 220 -21.98 7.67 13.50
N PHE A 221 -20.69 7.54 13.69
CA PHE A 221 -19.72 8.63 13.58
C PHE A 221 -19.43 8.97 12.11
N SER A 222 -18.98 10.20 11.86
CA SER A 222 -18.53 10.61 10.55
C SER A 222 -17.17 9.98 10.21
N ARG A 223 -16.90 9.82 8.92
CA ARG A 223 -15.59 9.43 8.40
C ARG A 223 -15.10 10.55 7.49
N GLU A 224 -13.97 11.11 7.83
CA GLU A 224 -13.32 12.16 7.07
C GLU A 224 -11.95 11.67 6.63
N THR A 225 -11.68 11.68 5.35
CA THR A 225 -10.47 11.12 4.75
C THR A 225 -9.95 12.08 3.69
N THR A 226 -8.69 12.49 3.80
CA THR A 226 -8.06 13.27 2.72
C THR A 226 -7.50 12.31 1.68
N LEU A 227 -8.11 12.30 0.51
CA LEU A 227 -7.77 11.40 -0.60
C LEU A 227 -6.52 11.85 -1.35
N ILE A 228 -6.34 13.17 -1.51
CA ILE A 228 -5.16 13.79 -2.11
C ILE A 228 -4.67 14.88 -1.17
N ASP A 229 -3.44 14.75 -0.71
CA ASP A 229 -2.77 15.63 0.25
C ASP A 229 -1.31 15.93 -0.14
N TYR A 230 -0.52 16.46 0.79
CA TYR A 230 0.91 16.71 0.61
C TYR A 230 1.74 15.45 0.32
N GLY A 231 1.25 14.27 0.63
CA GLY A 231 1.90 13.02 0.27
C GLY A 231 1.85 12.72 -1.23
N ILE A 232 0.94 13.37 -1.95
CA ILE A 232 0.71 13.16 -3.40
C ILE A 232 1.09 14.38 -4.22
N THR A 233 0.81 15.59 -3.73
CA THR A 233 1.05 16.83 -4.50
C THR A 233 1.41 17.99 -3.59
N ASN A 234 2.27 18.88 -4.09
CA ASN A 234 2.57 20.16 -3.44
C ASN A 234 1.55 21.27 -3.78
N ASN A 235 0.62 21.00 -4.70
CA ASN A 235 -0.41 21.95 -5.08
C ASN A 235 -1.68 21.73 -4.26
N THR A 236 -1.94 22.62 -3.31
CA THR A 236 -3.10 22.56 -2.41
C THR A 236 -4.45 22.70 -3.13
N ASP A 237 -4.48 23.31 -4.32
CA ASP A 237 -5.71 23.41 -5.14
C ASP A 237 -6.15 22.05 -5.70
N LYS A 238 -5.28 21.03 -5.60
CA LYS A 238 -5.58 19.65 -5.97
C LYS A 238 -5.92 18.74 -4.79
N PHE A 239 -5.95 19.30 -3.59
CA PHE A 239 -6.33 18.51 -2.42
C PHE A 239 -7.80 18.10 -2.53
N VAL A 240 -8.07 16.86 -2.15
CA VAL A 240 -9.41 16.32 -2.13
C VAL A 240 -9.65 15.65 -0.79
N THR A 241 -10.63 16.14 -0.05
CA THR A 241 -11.09 15.52 1.19
C THR A 241 -12.53 15.05 1.02
N GLU A 242 -12.84 13.90 1.55
CA GLU A 242 -14.17 13.31 1.58
C GLU A 242 -14.68 13.22 3.01
N ILE A 243 -15.94 13.63 3.21
CA ILE A 243 -16.68 13.37 4.46
C ILE A 243 -17.82 12.42 4.15
N GLN A 244 -18.00 11.41 4.98
CA GLN A 244 -19.07 10.43 4.92
C GLN A 244 -19.76 10.39 6.28
N ILE A 245 -21.10 10.55 6.32
CA ILE A 245 -21.92 10.43 7.52
C ILE A 245 -22.91 9.29 7.31
N PRO A 246 -22.83 8.21 8.09
CA PRO A 246 -23.75 7.08 7.94
C PRO A 246 -25.16 7.45 8.39
N VAL A 247 -26.15 7.06 7.58
CA VAL A 247 -27.55 7.39 7.80
C VAL A 247 -28.46 6.20 7.53
N ASN A 248 -29.63 6.23 8.16
CA ASN A 248 -30.79 5.43 7.77
C ASN A 248 -31.88 6.34 7.17
N ILE A 249 -32.61 5.79 6.21
CA ILE A 249 -33.78 6.42 5.58
C ILE A 249 -35.00 6.23 6.46
#